data_2a8efe43649a450bb7575294e327c608
#
_entry.id   2a8efe43649a450bb7575294e327c608
#
_cell.length_a   1.000
_cell.length_b   1.000
_cell.length_c   1.000
_cell.angle_alpha   90.00
_cell.angle_beta   90.00
_cell.angle_gamma   90.00
#
_symmetry.space_group_name_H-M   'P 1'
#
loop_
_entity.id
_entity.type
_entity.pdbx_description
1 polymer ?
#
loop_
_entity_poly.entity_id
_entity_poly.type
_entity_poly.pdbx_seq_one_letter_code
_entity_poly.pdbx_strand_id
1 'polypeptide(L)'
;MPLTTLTLPVIILIALIIIGFKAFKVVPQQEAQIVERLGKYHATLAPGLNILVPFLDRVAYRHSLKEIPLDVPSQVCITRDNTQLTVDGILYFQVTDPERASYGSSNYILAITQLAQTTLRSVIGRMELDKTFEERDDINRTVVAALDEAAVSWGVKVLRYEIKDLVPPQEILRSMQAQITAEREKRARIAQSEGLKIEQINLATGEREAEIKKSEGEAQAAMNASEGEKVAQINRAEGEAQALRLVAQASADAIRTVAAAIQEPGGDEAVKLKVAEQYVEAFAKLAKESNTVIMPANVADLGGLISAGLS
;
A
#
# COMPACT_ATOMS: atom_id res chain seq x y z
N MET A 1 77.62 -1.80 -63.68
CA MET A 1 76.27 -1.25 -63.84
C MET A 1 76.06 -0.29 -62.67
N PRO A 2 75.66 0.97 -62.91
CA PRO A 2 75.69 1.97 -61.90
C PRO A 2 74.54 1.70 -60.85
N LEU A 3 74.87 1.75 -59.59
CA LEU A 3 73.98 1.60 -58.44
C LEU A 3 72.69 2.51 -58.49
N THR A 4 72.76 3.54 -59.35
CA THR A 4 71.68 4.53 -59.61
C THR A 4 70.49 3.93 -60.39
N THR A 5 70.64 2.90 -61.16
CA THR A 5 69.53 2.26 -61.95
C THR A 5 68.63 1.42 -61.06
N LEU A 6 69.09 0.89 -59.93
CA LEU A 6 68.31 0.07 -59.01
C LEU A 6 67.66 0.89 -57.91
N THR A 7 68.18 2.09 -57.53
CA THR A 7 67.67 2.95 -56.49
C THR A 7 66.34 3.62 -56.88
N LEU A 8 66.19 4.03 -58.13
CA LEU A 8 64.98 4.70 -58.63
C LEU A 8 63.69 3.85 -58.49
N PRO A 9 63.68 2.57 -59.01
CA PRO A 9 62.49 1.73 -58.85
C PRO A 9 62.19 1.36 -57.41
N VAL A 10 63.21 1.23 -56.56
CA VAL A 10 62.97 1.00 -55.10
C VAL A 10 62.32 2.19 -54.43
N ILE A 11 62.74 3.43 -54.74
CA ILE A 11 62.14 4.67 -54.24
C ILE A 11 60.68 4.79 -54.69
N ILE A 12 60.38 4.48 -55.96
CA ILE A 12 59.02 4.48 -56.52
C ILE A 12 58.16 3.43 -55.83
N LEU A 13 58.68 2.23 -55.57
CA LEU A 13 57.93 1.16 -54.87
C LEU A 13 57.61 1.57 -53.42
N ILE A 14 58.59 2.13 -52.71
CA ILE A 14 58.37 2.63 -51.36
C ILE A 14 57.34 3.78 -51.35
N ALA A 15 57.40 4.69 -52.29
CA ALA A 15 56.45 5.78 -52.45
C ALA A 15 55.02 5.23 -52.72
N LEU A 16 54.85 4.21 -53.58
CA LEU A 16 53.60 3.55 -53.88
C LEU A 16 53.05 2.84 -52.63
N ILE A 17 53.89 2.18 -51.84
CA ILE A 17 53.50 1.54 -50.58
C ILE A 17 53.04 2.58 -49.59
N ILE A 18 53.75 3.70 -49.40
CA ILE A 18 53.35 4.79 -48.50
C ILE A 18 52.02 5.41 -48.93
N ILE A 19 51.83 5.63 -50.24
CA ILE A 19 50.57 6.12 -50.82
C ILE A 19 49.45 5.14 -50.56
N GLY A 20 49.68 3.85 -50.73
CA GLY A 20 48.74 2.80 -50.43
C GLY A 20 48.28 2.79 -48.97
N PHE A 21 49.25 2.88 -48.03
CA PHE A 21 48.90 2.93 -46.61
C PHE A 21 48.14 4.21 -46.23
N LYS A 22 48.42 5.35 -46.84
CA LYS A 22 47.69 6.60 -46.63
C LYS A 22 46.28 6.62 -47.25
N ALA A 23 46.02 5.74 -48.24
CA ALA A 23 44.73 5.64 -48.86
C ALA A 23 43.66 4.96 -47.95
N PHE A 24 44.09 4.12 -47.02
CA PHE A 24 43.20 3.44 -46.10
C PHE A 24 42.94 4.29 -44.84
N LYS A 25 41.69 4.57 -44.56
CA LYS A 25 41.24 5.31 -43.37
C LYS A 25 40.23 4.47 -42.61
N VAL A 26 40.54 4.18 -41.34
CA VAL A 26 39.60 3.52 -40.43
C VAL A 26 38.88 4.61 -39.64
N VAL A 27 37.57 4.55 -39.67
CA VAL A 27 36.67 5.43 -38.90
C VAL A 27 36.10 4.62 -37.75
N PRO A 28 36.23 5.09 -36.49
CA PRO A 28 35.65 4.44 -35.31
C PRO A 28 34.12 4.39 -35.37
N GLN A 29 33.56 3.45 -34.60
CA GLN A 29 32.10 3.36 -34.43
C GLN A 29 31.57 4.64 -33.74
N GLN A 30 30.39 5.10 -34.17
CA GLN A 30 29.78 6.35 -33.64
C GLN A 30 30.59 7.63 -33.94
N GLU A 31 31.42 7.62 -34.99
CA GLU A 31 32.03 8.81 -35.58
C GLU A 31 31.65 8.93 -37.05
N ALA A 32 31.56 10.16 -37.51
CA ALA A 32 31.48 10.47 -38.95
C ALA A 32 32.57 11.46 -39.31
N GLN A 33 33.23 11.26 -40.45
CA GLN A 33 34.26 12.13 -40.95
C GLN A 33 33.86 12.69 -42.32
N ILE A 34 33.91 14.02 -42.44
CA ILE A 34 33.59 14.73 -43.68
C ILE A 34 34.87 14.86 -44.51
N VAL A 35 34.77 14.43 -45.74
CA VAL A 35 35.89 14.48 -46.72
C VAL A 35 35.62 15.55 -47.77
N GLU A 36 36.58 16.43 -47.93
CA GLU A 36 36.62 17.41 -48.99
C GLU A 36 37.60 16.97 -50.06
N ARG A 37 37.21 17.16 -51.33
CA ARG A 37 38.06 17.01 -52.50
C ARG A 37 38.26 18.37 -53.13
N LEU A 38 39.48 18.86 -53.10
CA LEU A 38 39.80 20.20 -53.63
C LEU A 38 38.89 21.34 -53.10
N GLY A 39 38.55 21.27 -51.80
CA GLY A 39 37.74 22.28 -51.16
C GLY A 39 36.21 22.17 -51.34
N LYS A 40 35.76 21.07 -51.99
CA LYS A 40 34.34 20.77 -52.12
C LYS A 40 33.96 19.51 -51.30
N TYR A 41 32.81 19.50 -50.69
CA TYR A 41 32.26 18.28 -50.09
C TYR A 41 32.27 17.13 -51.09
N HIS A 42 32.81 16.02 -50.70
CA HIS A 42 32.90 14.84 -51.54
C HIS A 42 32.09 13.66 -50.95
N ALA A 43 32.32 13.32 -49.71
CA ALA A 43 31.63 12.21 -49.04
C ALA A 43 31.70 12.30 -47.52
N THR A 44 30.73 11.66 -46.86
CA THR A 44 30.76 11.38 -45.43
C THR A 44 31.20 9.97 -45.18
N LEU A 45 32.33 9.77 -44.51
CA LEU A 45 32.85 8.46 -44.18
C LEU A 45 32.05 7.84 -43.04
N ALA A 46 31.43 6.72 -43.30
CA ALA A 46 30.78 5.87 -42.32
C ALA A 46 31.81 5.09 -41.47
N PRO A 47 31.44 4.58 -40.28
CA PRO A 47 32.29 3.71 -39.48
C PRO A 47 32.78 2.49 -40.28
N GLY A 48 34.05 2.15 -40.11
CA GLY A 48 34.71 1.05 -40.80
C GLY A 48 35.89 1.47 -41.66
N LEU A 49 36.28 0.63 -42.57
CA LEU A 49 37.38 0.86 -43.50
C LEU A 49 36.89 1.64 -44.73
N ASN A 50 37.50 2.80 -44.96
CA ASN A 50 37.21 3.67 -46.08
C ASN A 50 38.48 3.90 -46.91
N ILE A 51 38.29 4.12 -48.22
CA ILE A 51 39.40 4.38 -49.17
C ILE A 51 39.33 5.83 -49.60
N LEU A 52 40.43 6.54 -49.40
CA LEU A 52 40.59 7.94 -49.76
C LEU A 52 41.68 8.05 -50.85
N VAL A 53 41.57 9.03 -51.75
CA VAL A 53 42.60 9.33 -52.71
C VAL A 53 43.61 10.28 -52.03
N PRO A 54 44.85 9.77 -51.75
CA PRO A 54 45.85 10.65 -51.10
C PRO A 54 46.13 11.88 -51.98
N PHE A 55 46.42 13.00 -51.33
CA PHE A 55 46.67 14.33 -51.88
C PHE A 55 45.42 15.09 -52.41
N LEU A 56 44.37 14.37 -52.90
CA LEU A 56 43.16 15.03 -53.35
C LEU A 56 42.11 15.12 -52.25
N ASP A 57 42.00 14.04 -51.45
CA ASP A 57 40.99 13.91 -50.40
C ASP A 57 41.56 14.33 -49.05
N ARG A 58 40.87 15.23 -48.37
CA ARG A 58 41.22 15.73 -47.03
C ARG A 58 40.04 15.53 -46.07
N VAL A 59 40.29 14.94 -44.91
CA VAL A 59 39.31 14.95 -43.81
C VAL A 59 39.25 16.35 -43.24
N ALA A 60 38.15 17.07 -43.49
CA ALA A 60 37.98 18.44 -43.07
C ALA A 60 37.34 18.52 -41.65
N TYR A 61 36.34 17.70 -41.40
CA TYR A 61 35.64 17.72 -40.12
C TYR A 61 35.46 16.32 -39.58
N ARG A 62 35.34 16.22 -38.23
CA ARG A 62 35.03 15.00 -37.50
C ARG A 62 33.94 15.29 -36.51
N HIS A 63 32.89 14.47 -36.54
CA HIS A 63 31.75 14.60 -35.63
C HIS A 63 31.55 13.30 -34.85
N SER A 64 31.30 13.41 -33.55
CA SER A 64 30.79 12.33 -32.73
C SER A 64 29.28 12.23 -32.96
N LEU A 65 28.80 11.02 -33.24
CA LEU A 65 27.37 10.73 -33.36
C LEU A 65 26.75 10.30 -32.02
N LYS A 66 27.52 10.33 -30.94
CA LYS A 66 27.06 10.05 -29.59
C LYS A 66 26.31 11.25 -29.03
N GLU A 67 25.48 11.01 -28.04
CA GLU A 67 24.89 12.04 -27.22
C GLU A 67 25.99 12.83 -26.50
N ILE A 68 25.92 14.16 -26.57
CA ILE A 68 26.90 15.06 -25.99
C ILE A 68 26.15 16.00 -25.03
N PRO A 69 26.55 16.05 -23.74
CA PRO A 69 26.06 17.08 -22.82
C PRO A 69 26.74 18.40 -23.13
N LEU A 70 25.96 19.47 -23.17
CA LEU A 70 26.41 20.84 -23.38
C LEU A 70 25.92 21.71 -22.24
N ASP A 71 26.83 22.26 -21.49
CA ASP A 71 26.50 23.20 -20.42
C ASP A 71 26.00 24.52 -21.01
N VAL A 72 24.83 24.97 -20.59
CA VAL A 72 24.26 26.26 -20.97
C VAL A 72 24.59 27.25 -19.84
N PRO A 73 25.45 28.27 -20.11
CA PRO A 73 25.87 29.19 -19.07
C PRO A 73 24.72 29.89 -18.37
N SER A 74 24.89 30.14 -17.08
CA SER A 74 23.92 30.84 -16.27
C SER A 74 23.57 32.22 -16.83
N GLN A 75 22.29 32.56 -16.75
CA GLN A 75 21.80 33.88 -17.17
C GLN A 75 20.73 34.40 -16.24
N VAL A 76 20.60 35.73 -16.19
CA VAL A 76 19.52 36.37 -15.45
C VAL A 76 18.29 36.49 -16.36
N CYS A 77 17.17 35.96 -15.89
CA CYS A 77 15.84 36.10 -16.49
C CYS A 77 14.95 36.92 -15.56
N ILE A 78 13.92 37.55 -16.14
CA ILE A 78 12.89 38.26 -15.37
C ILE A 78 11.58 37.51 -15.61
N THR A 79 10.94 37.09 -14.55
CA THR A 79 9.65 36.39 -14.57
C THR A 79 8.49 37.38 -14.86
N ARG A 80 7.30 36.85 -15.10
CA ARG A 80 6.10 37.67 -15.38
C ARG A 80 5.72 38.58 -14.20
N ASP A 81 5.99 38.17 -12.98
CA ASP A 81 5.80 38.92 -11.73
C ASP A 81 6.96 39.86 -11.39
N ASN A 82 7.82 40.15 -12.40
CA ASN A 82 8.95 41.07 -12.31
C ASN A 82 10.04 40.68 -11.31
N THR A 83 10.18 39.39 -11.01
CA THR A 83 11.26 38.86 -10.16
C THR A 83 12.46 38.44 -10.99
N GLN A 84 13.66 38.84 -10.57
CA GLN A 84 14.89 38.36 -11.17
C GLN A 84 15.19 36.93 -10.75
N LEU A 85 15.58 36.08 -11.72
CA LEU A 85 15.90 34.68 -11.51
C LEU A 85 17.15 34.35 -12.30
N THR A 86 18.17 33.81 -11.62
CA THR A 86 19.36 33.25 -12.30
C THR A 86 19.10 31.80 -12.61
N VAL A 87 19.28 31.43 -13.88
CA VAL A 87 18.97 30.09 -14.38
C VAL A 87 20.13 29.57 -15.20
N ASP A 88 20.49 28.33 -14.99
CA ASP A 88 21.42 27.55 -15.81
C ASP A 88 20.83 26.17 -16.11
N GLY A 89 21.41 25.47 -17.07
CA GLY A 89 20.94 24.15 -17.48
C GLY A 89 21.94 23.40 -18.31
N ILE A 90 21.58 22.16 -18.59
CA ILE A 90 22.36 21.26 -19.45
C ILE A 90 21.47 20.83 -20.61
N LEU A 91 22.02 20.95 -21.79
CA LEU A 91 21.42 20.49 -23.03
C LEU A 91 22.09 19.20 -23.49
N TYR A 92 21.29 18.23 -23.88
CA TYR A 92 21.77 16.98 -24.47
C TYR A 92 21.40 16.97 -25.95
N PHE A 93 22.40 16.85 -26.80
CA PHE A 93 22.19 16.82 -28.25
C PHE A 93 23.02 15.72 -28.92
N GLN A 94 22.65 15.41 -30.14
CA GLN A 94 23.31 14.42 -30.97
C GLN A 94 23.41 14.95 -32.42
N VAL A 95 24.55 14.74 -33.08
CA VAL A 95 24.69 15.03 -34.49
C VAL A 95 24.00 13.91 -35.31
N THR A 96 22.99 14.29 -36.08
CA THR A 96 22.26 13.37 -36.94
C THR A 96 22.68 13.46 -38.40
N ASP A 97 23.05 14.66 -38.85
CA ASP A 97 23.54 14.93 -40.17
C ASP A 97 24.90 15.65 -40.11
N PRO A 98 26.02 14.89 -40.24
CA PRO A 98 27.35 15.46 -40.17
C PRO A 98 27.68 16.48 -41.28
N GLU A 99 27.07 16.38 -42.45
CA GLU A 99 27.25 17.34 -43.54
C GLU A 99 26.67 18.70 -43.16
N ARG A 100 25.40 18.75 -42.69
CA ARG A 100 24.77 19.96 -42.23
C ARG A 100 25.46 20.52 -40.99
N ALA A 101 25.96 19.66 -40.08
CA ALA A 101 26.70 20.11 -38.92
C ALA A 101 28.05 20.79 -39.28
N SER A 102 28.63 20.41 -40.43
CA SER A 102 29.88 21.01 -40.91
C SER A 102 29.70 22.30 -41.70
N TYR A 103 28.64 22.38 -42.51
CA TYR A 103 28.43 23.47 -43.48
C TYR A 103 27.19 24.33 -43.19
N GLY A 104 26.25 23.88 -42.37
CA GLY A 104 25.02 24.61 -42.06
C GLY A 104 25.24 25.78 -41.08
N SER A 105 26.28 25.72 -40.27
CA SER A 105 26.63 26.79 -39.33
C SER A 105 28.14 26.85 -39.14
N SER A 106 28.68 28.03 -38.92
CA SER A 106 30.11 28.17 -38.56
C SER A 106 30.43 27.56 -37.20
N ASN A 107 29.51 27.56 -36.27
CA ASN A 107 29.63 26.93 -34.95
C ASN A 107 28.22 26.60 -34.42
N TYR A 108 27.73 25.41 -34.71
CA TYR A 108 26.42 24.96 -34.27
C TYR A 108 26.31 24.83 -32.75
N ILE A 109 27.43 24.54 -32.04
CA ILE A 109 27.47 24.45 -30.58
C ILE A 109 27.14 25.82 -29.96
N LEU A 110 27.82 26.88 -30.47
CA LEU A 110 27.54 28.23 -30.01
C LEU A 110 26.13 28.67 -30.38
N ALA A 111 25.65 28.33 -31.59
CA ALA A 111 24.33 28.67 -32.05
C ALA A 111 23.23 28.04 -31.18
N ILE A 112 23.36 26.75 -30.86
CA ILE A 112 22.42 26.03 -29.96
C ILE A 112 22.46 26.64 -28.55
N THR A 113 23.63 26.94 -28.02
CA THR A 113 23.77 27.56 -26.68
C THR A 113 23.06 28.90 -26.60
N GLN A 114 23.28 29.77 -27.58
CA GLN A 114 22.66 31.09 -27.66
C GLN A 114 21.12 30.97 -27.81
N LEU A 115 20.67 30.05 -28.65
CA LEU A 115 19.25 29.79 -28.83
C LEU A 115 18.62 29.26 -27.56
N ALA A 116 19.29 28.32 -26.86
CA ALA A 116 18.82 27.80 -25.57
C ALA A 116 18.64 28.93 -24.54
N GLN A 117 19.62 29.81 -24.43
CA GLN A 117 19.56 30.96 -23.52
C GLN A 117 18.40 31.90 -23.86
N THR A 118 18.22 32.24 -25.14
CA THR A 118 17.14 33.16 -25.57
C THR A 118 15.76 32.55 -25.42
N THR A 119 15.61 31.28 -25.75
CA THR A 119 14.35 30.54 -25.58
C THR A 119 13.98 30.40 -24.10
N LEU A 120 14.95 29.99 -23.27
CA LEU A 120 14.75 29.88 -21.82
C LEU A 120 14.30 31.21 -21.21
N ARG A 121 14.95 32.33 -21.60
CA ARG A 121 14.54 33.67 -21.16
C ARG A 121 13.11 33.99 -21.56
N SER A 122 12.72 33.63 -22.78
CA SER A 122 11.34 33.86 -23.28
C SER A 122 10.31 33.02 -22.54
N VAL A 123 10.61 31.76 -22.23
CA VAL A 123 9.73 30.86 -21.51
C VAL A 123 9.53 31.34 -20.08
N ILE A 124 10.63 31.60 -19.36
CA ILE A 124 10.58 32.09 -17.98
C ILE A 124 9.89 33.45 -17.88
N GLY A 125 10.10 34.34 -18.85
CA GLY A 125 9.44 35.65 -18.89
C GLY A 125 7.90 35.61 -19.01
N ARG A 126 7.33 34.45 -19.36
CA ARG A 126 5.88 34.26 -19.43
C ARG A 126 5.29 33.61 -18.17
N MET A 127 6.15 33.08 -17.28
CA MET A 127 5.76 32.34 -16.09
C MET A 127 5.92 33.17 -14.83
N GLU A 128 5.11 32.91 -13.83
CA GLU A 128 5.29 33.44 -12.48
C GLU A 128 6.40 32.66 -11.76
N LEU A 129 7.04 33.30 -10.78
CA LEU A 129 8.17 32.70 -10.07
C LEU A 129 7.83 31.33 -9.49
N ASP A 130 6.73 31.21 -8.76
CA ASP A 130 6.31 29.96 -8.13
C ASP A 130 6.14 28.83 -9.16
N LYS A 131 5.54 29.14 -10.30
CA LYS A 131 5.36 28.18 -11.40
C LYS A 131 6.66 27.73 -12.03
N THR A 132 7.69 28.60 -12.06
CA THR A 132 9.00 28.18 -12.60
C THR A 132 9.66 27.08 -11.75
N PHE A 133 9.35 27.02 -10.46
CA PHE A 133 9.81 25.95 -9.59
C PHE A 133 8.96 24.68 -9.67
N GLU A 134 7.67 24.83 -9.88
CA GLU A 134 6.72 23.71 -9.91
C GLU A 134 6.67 23.02 -11.28
N GLU A 135 6.73 23.77 -12.37
CA GLU A 135 6.50 23.32 -13.75
C GLU A 135 7.82 23.21 -14.56
N ARG A 136 8.91 22.74 -13.93
CA ARG A 136 10.24 22.59 -14.59
C ARG A 136 10.17 21.69 -15.82
N ASP A 137 9.40 20.61 -15.76
CA ASP A 137 9.22 19.68 -16.88
C ASP A 137 8.57 20.34 -18.09
N ASP A 138 7.67 21.29 -17.88
CA ASP A 138 7.01 22.02 -18.95
C ASP A 138 7.97 23.01 -19.61
N ILE A 139 8.78 23.68 -18.80
CA ILE A 139 9.88 24.54 -19.30
C ILE A 139 10.84 23.70 -20.15
N ASN A 140 11.32 22.56 -19.63
CA ASN A 140 12.23 21.67 -20.32
C ASN A 140 11.67 21.23 -21.68
N ARG A 141 10.41 20.78 -21.72
CA ARG A 141 9.73 20.36 -22.96
C ARG A 141 9.58 21.50 -23.96
N THR A 142 9.19 22.68 -23.50
CA THR A 142 8.99 23.84 -24.36
C THR A 142 10.30 24.33 -24.96
N VAL A 143 11.37 24.32 -24.15
CA VAL A 143 12.72 24.67 -24.63
C VAL A 143 13.20 23.67 -25.67
N VAL A 144 13.06 22.35 -25.41
CA VAL A 144 13.45 21.29 -26.36
C VAL A 144 12.71 21.44 -27.67
N ALA A 145 11.39 21.66 -27.66
CA ALA A 145 10.60 21.81 -28.88
C ALA A 145 11.06 22.98 -29.76
N ALA A 146 11.31 24.13 -29.13
CA ALA A 146 11.78 25.32 -29.85
C ALA A 146 13.24 25.16 -30.37
N LEU A 147 14.08 24.46 -29.62
CA LEU A 147 15.46 24.20 -30.03
C LEU A 147 15.52 23.17 -31.14
N ASP A 148 14.73 22.10 -31.10
CA ASP A 148 14.75 21.01 -32.07
C ASP A 148 14.32 21.53 -33.46
N GLU A 149 13.32 22.41 -33.53
CA GLU A 149 12.88 23.05 -34.78
C GLU A 149 14.03 23.78 -35.48
N ALA A 150 14.82 24.54 -34.76
CA ALA A 150 15.95 25.30 -35.30
C ALA A 150 17.17 24.41 -35.58
N ALA A 151 17.44 23.44 -34.71
CA ALA A 151 18.62 22.58 -34.74
C ALA A 151 18.66 21.64 -35.96
N VAL A 152 17.50 21.28 -36.51
CA VAL A 152 17.38 20.48 -37.74
C VAL A 152 18.13 21.12 -38.90
N SER A 153 18.13 22.44 -39.02
CA SER A 153 18.85 23.15 -40.09
C SER A 153 20.37 22.99 -39.97
N TRP A 154 20.87 22.73 -38.76
CA TRP A 154 22.28 22.51 -38.45
C TRP A 154 22.65 21.02 -38.37
N GLY A 155 21.75 20.12 -38.76
CA GLY A 155 21.99 18.67 -38.74
C GLY A 155 22.15 18.08 -37.32
N VAL A 156 21.57 18.71 -36.34
CA VAL A 156 21.67 18.33 -34.92
C VAL A 156 20.26 18.09 -34.38
N LYS A 157 20.12 17.08 -33.56
CA LYS A 157 18.90 16.78 -32.82
C LYS A 157 19.07 17.09 -31.35
N VAL A 158 18.19 17.86 -30.80
CA VAL A 158 18.09 18.11 -29.35
C VAL A 158 17.29 16.99 -28.74
N LEU A 159 17.87 16.27 -27.77
CA LEU A 159 17.24 15.14 -27.13
C LEU A 159 16.48 15.58 -25.87
N ARG A 160 17.11 16.37 -25.03
CA ARG A 160 16.54 16.87 -23.77
C ARG A 160 17.28 18.13 -23.32
N TYR A 161 16.59 18.90 -22.54
CA TYR A 161 17.11 20.05 -21.80
C TYR A 161 16.72 19.87 -20.33
N GLU A 162 17.68 20.09 -19.41
CA GLU A 162 17.46 19.97 -17.98
C GLU A 162 17.92 21.25 -17.29
N ILE A 163 17.00 21.87 -16.55
CA ILE A 163 17.35 22.98 -15.68
C ILE A 163 18.20 22.44 -14.53
N LYS A 164 19.40 23.00 -14.37
CA LYS A 164 20.33 22.64 -13.31
C LYS A 164 19.97 23.38 -12.03
N ASP A 165 20.03 24.72 -12.08
CA ASP A 165 19.72 25.56 -10.93
C ASP A 165 18.76 26.69 -11.29
N LEU A 166 17.90 27.07 -10.33
CA LEU A 166 17.03 28.23 -10.35
C LEU A 166 17.28 29.01 -9.06
N VAL A 167 17.99 30.12 -9.16
CA VAL A 167 18.44 30.88 -7.99
C VAL A 167 17.78 32.26 -8.00
N PRO A 168 16.76 32.51 -7.17
CA PRO A 168 16.20 33.84 -6.97
C PRO A 168 17.11 34.69 -6.08
N PRO A 169 16.94 36.03 -6.05
CA PRO A 169 17.62 36.90 -5.11
C PRO A 169 17.38 36.46 -3.65
N GLN A 170 18.38 36.67 -2.79
CA GLN A 170 18.31 36.19 -1.39
C GLN A 170 17.11 36.75 -0.60
N GLU A 171 16.67 37.98 -0.90
CA GLU A 171 15.52 38.59 -0.25
C GLU A 171 14.23 37.85 -0.59
N ILE A 172 14.07 37.50 -1.85
CA ILE A 172 12.91 36.70 -2.32
C ILE A 172 12.96 35.30 -1.73
N LEU A 173 14.14 34.68 -1.69
CA LEU A 173 14.30 33.36 -1.09
C LEU A 173 13.88 33.34 0.38
N ARG A 174 14.27 34.37 1.17
CA ARG A 174 13.87 34.49 2.56
C ARG A 174 12.35 34.67 2.74
N SER A 175 11.74 35.51 1.91
CA SER A 175 10.29 35.73 1.97
C SER A 175 9.51 34.46 1.58
N MET A 176 9.93 33.74 0.54
CA MET A 176 9.35 32.44 0.15
C MET A 176 9.50 31.40 1.26
N GLN A 177 10.67 31.30 1.88
CA GLN A 177 10.88 30.39 3.01
C GLN A 177 9.96 30.72 4.19
N ALA A 178 9.80 32.00 4.52
CA ALA A 178 8.89 32.44 5.57
C ALA A 178 7.42 32.10 5.22
N GLN A 179 7.01 32.36 4.00
CA GLN A 179 5.67 32.02 3.50
C GLN A 179 5.39 30.52 3.54
N ILE A 180 6.31 29.69 3.02
CA ILE A 180 6.22 28.24 3.04
C ILE A 180 6.13 27.70 4.47
N THR A 181 6.95 28.26 5.38
CA THR A 181 6.94 27.89 6.80
C THR A 181 5.59 28.21 7.44
N ALA A 182 5.06 29.42 7.23
CA ALA A 182 3.77 29.84 7.76
C ALA A 182 2.62 28.98 7.20
N GLU A 183 2.67 28.64 5.92
CA GLU A 183 1.67 27.77 5.29
C GLU A 183 1.74 26.33 5.84
N ARG A 184 2.94 25.78 6.00
CA ARG A 184 3.14 24.46 6.62
C ARG A 184 2.65 24.42 8.06
N GLU A 185 2.95 25.45 8.84
CA GLU A 185 2.45 25.58 10.22
C GLU A 185 0.91 25.67 10.26
N LYS A 186 0.32 26.47 9.36
CA LYS A 186 -1.15 26.54 9.24
C LYS A 186 -1.75 25.17 8.88
N ARG A 187 -1.21 24.47 7.90
CA ARG A 187 -1.66 23.12 7.52
C ARG A 187 -1.47 22.12 8.67
N ALA A 188 -0.35 22.18 9.38
CA ALA A 188 -0.10 21.33 10.53
C ALA A 188 -1.13 21.57 11.67
N ARG A 189 -1.46 22.84 11.96
CA ARG A 189 -2.49 23.17 12.97
C ARG A 189 -3.87 22.70 12.55
N ILE A 190 -4.23 22.84 11.28
CA ILE A 190 -5.50 22.33 10.74
C ILE A 190 -5.56 20.82 10.88
N ALA A 191 -4.54 20.10 10.41
CA ALA A 191 -4.47 18.64 10.50
C ALA A 191 -4.51 18.15 11.97
N GLN A 192 -3.82 18.84 12.87
CA GLN A 192 -3.87 18.54 14.29
C GLN A 192 -5.27 18.75 14.89
N SER A 193 -5.94 19.84 14.54
CA SER A 193 -7.31 20.13 15.00
C SER A 193 -8.32 19.12 14.45
N GLU A 194 -8.18 18.72 13.19
CA GLU A 194 -9.00 17.68 12.56
C GLU A 194 -8.75 16.32 13.21
N GLY A 195 -7.49 15.99 13.48
CA GLY A 195 -7.10 14.77 14.20
C GLY A 195 -7.73 14.70 15.60
N LEU A 196 -7.63 15.77 16.39
CA LEU A 196 -8.26 15.85 17.72
C LEU A 196 -9.79 15.74 17.66
N LYS A 197 -10.40 16.38 16.65
CA LYS A 197 -11.85 16.27 16.44
C LYS A 197 -12.26 14.82 16.10
N ILE A 198 -11.55 14.17 15.22
CA ILE A 198 -11.81 12.78 14.86
C ILE A 198 -11.60 11.84 16.05
N GLU A 199 -10.54 12.08 16.82
CA GLU A 199 -10.26 11.34 18.07
C GLU A 199 -11.42 11.45 19.04
N GLN A 200 -11.90 12.67 19.32
CA GLN A 200 -13.03 12.90 20.24
C GLN A 200 -14.33 12.25 19.73
N ILE A 201 -14.60 12.32 18.41
CA ILE A 201 -15.76 11.67 17.82
C ILE A 201 -15.66 10.15 17.96
N ASN A 202 -14.50 9.59 17.68
CA ASN A 202 -14.27 8.14 17.77
C ASN A 202 -14.38 7.64 19.21
N LEU A 203 -13.83 8.37 20.17
CA LEU A 203 -13.97 8.05 21.59
C LEU A 203 -15.44 8.08 22.05
N ALA A 204 -16.15 9.17 21.76
CA ALA A 204 -17.57 9.30 22.12
C ALA A 204 -18.45 8.25 21.42
N THR A 205 -18.14 7.91 20.17
CA THR A 205 -18.85 6.85 19.43
C THR A 205 -18.57 5.48 20.03
N GLY A 206 -17.31 5.20 20.34
CA GLY A 206 -16.89 3.97 20.99
C GLY A 206 -17.51 3.77 22.37
N GLU A 207 -17.54 4.81 23.19
CA GLU A 207 -18.19 4.80 24.51
C GLU A 207 -19.71 4.54 24.39
N ARG A 208 -20.36 5.21 23.44
CA ARG A 208 -21.80 4.98 23.18
C ARG A 208 -22.07 3.56 22.71
N GLU A 209 -21.27 3.03 21.79
CA GLU A 209 -21.44 1.66 21.30
C GLU A 209 -21.17 0.62 22.39
N ALA A 210 -20.17 0.87 23.23
CA ALA A 210 -19.87 0.00 24.37
C ALA A 210 -21.04 -0.01 25.39
N GLU A 211 -21.63 1.13 25.69
CA GLU A 211 -22.79 1.24 26.60
C GLU A 211 -24.04 0.55 26.03
N ILE A 212 -24.30 0.74 24.74
CA ILE A 212 -25.40 0.03 24.05
C ILE A 212 -25.20 -1.48 24.12
N LYS A 213 -24.02 -1.97 23.76
CA LYS A 213 -23.72 -3.42 23.77
C LYS A 213 -23.77 -4.01 25.19
N LYS A 214 -23.34 -3.25 26.19
CA LYS A 214 -23.45 -3.66 27.59
C LYS A 214 -24.90 -3.79 28.01
N SER A 215 -25.73 -2.79 27.71
CA SER A 215 -27.16 -2.80 28.00
C SER A 215 -27.90 -3.93 27.27
N GLU A 216 -27.60 -4.17 26.00
CA GLU A 216 -28.13 -5.30 25.24
C GLU A 216 -27.70 -6.65 25.85
N GLY A 217 -26.45 -6.77 26.26
CA GLY A 217 -25.93 -7.96 26.94
C GLY A 217 -26.61 -8.22 28.29
N GLU A 218 -26.82 -7.19 29.08
CA GLU A 218 -27.54 -7.30 30.36
C GLU A 218 -29.02 -7.69 30.15
N ALA A 219 -29.69 -7.09 29.17
CA ALA A 219 -31.06 -7.44 28.82
C ALA A 219 -31.16 -8.91 28.34
N GLN A 220 -30.25 -9.34 27.49
CA GLN A 220 -30.23 -10.72 27.01
C GLN A 220 -29.89 -11.72 28.12
N ALA A 221 -28.99 -11.37 29.04
CA ALA A 221 -28.68 -12.19 30.19
C ALA A 221 -29.90 -12.33 31.13
N ALA A 222 -30.62 -11.24 31.37
CA ALA A 222 -31.88 -11.28 32.18
C ALA A 222 -32.96 -12.12 31.52
N MET A 223 -33.13 -12.01 30.20
CA MET A 223 -34.09 -12.86 29.44
C MET A 223 -33.71 -14.34 29.53
N ASN A 224 -32.43 -14.67 29.30
CA ASN A 224 -31.96 -16.04 29.37
C ASN A 224 -32.07 -16.62 30.78
N ALA A 225 -31.80 -15.83 31.83
CA ALA A 225 -32.01 -16.24 33.22
C ALA A 225 -33.47 -16.52 33.53
N SER A 226 -34.37 -15.63 33.11
CA SER A 226 -35.84 -15.82 33.29
C SER A 226 -36.39 -17.04 32.55
N GLU A 227 -35.90 -17.26 31.33
CA GLU A 227 -36.30 -18.45 30.55
C GLU A 227 -35.76 -19.74 31.18
N GLY A 228 -34.52 -19.72 31.64
CA GLY A 228 -33.90 -20.82 32.38
C GLY A 228 -34.69 -21.15 33.68
N GLU A 229 -35.08 -20.12 34.43
CA GLU A 229 -35.86 -20.30 35.66
C GLU A 229 -37.27 -20.89 35.37
N LYS A 230 -37.94 -20.40 34.32
CA LYS A 230 -39.22 -20.94 33.86
C LYS A 230 -39.10 -22.41 33.46
N VAL A 231 -38.09 -22.78 32.68
CA VAL A 231 -37.87 -24.18 32.28
C VAL A 231 -37.55 -25.04 33.49
N ALA A 232 -36.73 -24.53 34.42
CA ALA A 232 -36.44 -25.26 35.65
C ALA A 232 -37.67 -25.49 36.52
N GLN A 233 -38.57 -24.51 36.65
CA GLN A 233 -39.84 -24.66 37.37
C GLN A 233 -40.77 -25.66 36.70
N ILE A 234 -40.90 -25.62 35.38
CA ILE A 234 -41.69 -26.58 34.62
C ILE A 234 -41.17 -28.02 34.83
N ASN A 235 -39.86 -28.21 34.66
CA ASN A 235 -39.22 -29.51 34.82
C ASN A 235 -39.39 -30.06 36.25
N ARG A 236 -39.30 -29.17 37.28
CA ARG A 236 -39.59 -29.57 38.67
C ARG A 236 -41.05 -30.04 38.86
N ALA A 237 -41.99 -29.22 38.36
CA ALA A 237 -43.41 -29.54 38.47
C ALA A 237 -43.76 -30.82 37.72
N GLU A 238 -43.23 -31.06 36.55
CA GLU A 238 -43.39 -32.29 35.80
C GLU A 238 -42.76 -33.49 36.51
N GLY A 239 -41.54 -33.32 37.05
CA GLY A 239 -40.89 -34.33 37.84
C GLY A 239 -41.68 -34.72 39.09
N GLU A 240 -42.19 -33.73 39.82
CA GLU A 240 -43.05 -33.97 41.00
C GLU A 240 -44.36 -34.67 40.64
N ALA A 241 -45.01 -34.19 39.56
CA ALA A 241 -46.24 -34.85 39.06
C ALA A 241 -45.99 -36.29 38.64
N GLN A 242 -44.86 -36.58 37.99
CA GLN A 242 -44.49 -37.90 37.57
C GLN A 242 -44.11 -38.80 38.77
N ALA A 243 -43.37 -38.27 39.73
CA ALA A 243 -43.07 -38.96 40.96
C ALA A 243 -44.36 -39.33 41.75
N LEU A 244 -45.30 -38.38 41.87
CA LEU A 244 -46.56 -38.59 42.54
C LEU A 244 -47.41 -39.67 41.83
N ARG A 245 -47.45 -39.66 40.49
CA ARG A 245 -48.14 -40.69 39.69
C ARG A 245 -47.49 -42.09 39.93
N LEU A 246 -46.20 -42.18 39.89
CA LEU A 246 -45.48 -43.44 40.13
C LEU A 246 -45.74 -43.97 41.54
N VAL A 247 -45.69 -43.09 42.53
CA VAL A 247 -46.01 -43.47 43.94
C VAL A 247 -47.47 -43.92 44.05
N ALA A 248 -48.42 -43.21 43.43
CA ALA A 248 -49.84 -43.59 43.43
C ALA A 248 -50.08 -44.96 42.75
N GLN A 249 -49.41 -45.19 41.59
CA GLN A 249 -49.48 -46.48 40.90
C GLN A 249 -48.87 -47.60 41.75
N ALA A 250 -47.68 -47.40 42.29
CA ALA A 250 -47.03 -48.38 43.14
C ALA A 250 -47.91 -48.72 44.40
N SER A 251 -48.55 -47.69 44.98
CA SER A 251 -49.42 -47.87 46.12
C SER A 251 -50.70 -48.63 45.74
N ALA A 252 -51.30 -48.33 44.56
CA ALA A 252 -52.44 -49.05 44.04
C ALA A 252 -52.15 -50.53 43.74
N ASP A 253 -50.93 -50.77 43.17
CA ASP A 253 -50.50 -52.12 42.87
C ASP A 253 -50.21 -52.93 44.15
N ALA A 254 -49.56 -52.23 45.14
CA ALA A 254 -49.38 -52.84 46.46
C ALA A 254 -50.72 -53.19 47.13
N ILE A 255 -51.69 -52.26 47.11
CA ILE A 255 -53.05 -52.54 47.66
C ILE A 255 -53.73 -53.74 46.93
N ARG A 256 -53.58 -53.77 45.59
CA ARG A 256 -54.15 -54.90 44.81
C ARG A 256 -53.47 -56.22 45.16
N THR A 257 -52.15 -56.20 45.31
CA THR A 257 -51.40 -57.39 45.68
C THR A 257 -51.78 -57.88 47.09
N VAL A 258 -51.96 -56.96 48.06
CA VAL A 258 -52.44 -57.25 49.40
C VAL A 258 -53.87 -57.75 49.37
N ALA A 259 -54.78 -57.16 48.60
CA ALA A 259 -56.16 -57.60 48.44
C ALA A 259 -56.24 -59.01 47.83
N ALA A 260 -55.39 -59.34 46.87
CA ALA A 260 -55.30 -60.66 46.31
C ALA A 260 -54.81 -61.70 47.33
N ALA A 261 -53.76 -61.32 48.12
CA ALA A 261 -53.23 -62.18 49.18
C ALA A 261 -54.18 -62.48 50.33
N ILE A 262 -55.11 -61.56 50.64
CA ILE A 262 -56.18 -61.77 51.63
C ILE A 262 -57.17 -62.80 51.18
N GLN A 263 -57.44 -62.96 49.88
CA GLN A 263 -58.39 -63.94 49.34
C GLN A 263 -57.85 -65.37 49.34
N GLU A 264 -56.61 -65.60 49.58
CA GLU A 264 -56.06 -66.94 49.73
C GLU A 264 -56.26 -67.50 51.17
N PRO A 265 -56.39 -68.87 51.31
CA PRO A 265 -56.63 -69.49 52.64
C PRO A 265 -55.50 -69.18 53.61
N GLY A 266 -55.76 -68.49 54.73
CA GLY A 266 -54.78 -68.05 55.72
C GLY A 266 -54.24 -66.64 55.45
N GLY A 267 -54.62 -65.95 54.41
CA GLY A 267 -54.10 -64.62 54.03
C GLY A 267 -54.45 -63.48 55.01
N ASP A 268 -55.66 -63.53 55.60
CA ASP A 268 -56.14 -62.55 56.56
C ASP A 268 -55.31 -62.51 57.85
N GLU A 269 -54.82 -63.65 58.34
CA GLU A 269 -53.96 -63.76 59.54
C GLU A 269 -52.53 -63.23 59.23
N ALA A 270 -51.97 -63.50 58.04
CA ALA A 270 -50.65 -63.04 57.62
C ALA A 270 -50.67 -61.50 57.46
N VAL A 271 -51.74 -60.89 56.92
CA VAL A 271 -51.81 -59.40 56.80
C VAL A 271 -51.99 -58.76 58.16
N LYS A 272 -52.74 -59.32 59.09
CA LYS A 272 -52.86 -58.81 60.46
C LYS A 272 -51.49 -58.80 61.14
N LEU A 273 -50.69 -59.91 60.93
CA LEU A 273 -49.29 -59.91 61.48
C LEU A 273 -48.41 -58.86 60.87
N LYS A 274 -48.53 -58.64 59.51
CA LYS A 274 -47.68 -57.63 58.83
C LYS A 274 -48.04 -56.18 59.23
N VAL A 275 -49.33 -55.91 59.43
CA VAL A 275 -49.81 -54.61 59.93
C VAL A 275 -49.31 -54.35 61.37
N ALA A 276 -49.34 -55.45 62.21
CA ALA A 276 -48.77 -55.33 63.55
C ALA A 276 -47.25 -55.11 63.56
N GLU A 277 -46.51 -55.77 62.67
CA GLU A 277 -45.08 -55.51 62.51
C GLU A 277 -44.77 -54.07 62.10
N GLN A 278 -45.51 -53.55 61.06
CA GLN A 278 -45.36 -52.18 60.60
C GLN A 278 -45.75 -51.15 61.70
N TYR A 279 -46.77 -51.42 62.50
CA TYR A 279 -47.15 -50.61 63.62
C TYR A 279 -46.04 -50.53 64.70
N VAL A 280 -45.45 -51.69 64.99
CA VAL A 280 -44.29 -51.76 65.95
C VAL A 280 -43.06 -51.01 65.40
N GLU A 281 -42.78 -51.17 64.09
CA GLU A 281 -41.67 -50.47 63.45
C GLU A 281 -41.90 -48.96 63.37
N ALA A 282 -43.12 -48.46 63.06
CA ALA A 282 -43.48 -47.06 63.08
C ALA A 282 -43.35 -46.48 64.52
N PHE A 283 -43.79 -47.29 65.52
CA PHE A 283 -43.67 -46.91 66.92
C PHE A 283 -42.22 -46.88 67.42
N ALA A 284 -41.39 -47.80 66.91
CA ALA A 284 -39.96 -47.81 67.20
C ALA A 284 -39.21 -46.61 66.60
N LYS A 285 -39.66 -46.12 65.42
CA LYS A 285 -39.13 -44.86 64.79
C LYS A 285 -39.54 -43.62 65.64
N LEU A 286 -40.76 -43.54 66.09
CA LEU A 286 -41.23 -42.49 66.99
C LEU A 286 -40.49 -42.47 68.36
N ALA A 287 -40.15 -43.64 68.88
CA ALA A 287 -39.39 -43.78 70.10
C ALA A 287 -37.88 -43.41 69.98
N LYS A 288 -37.32 -43.36 68.76
CA LYS A 288 -35.94 -42.93 68.48
C LYS A 288 -35.78 -41.42 68.39
N GLU A 289 -36.82 -40.68 68.00
CA GLU A 289 -36.80 -39.24 68.06
C GLU A 289 -37.40 -38.82 69.40
N SER A 290 -36.64 -38.14 70.26
CA SER A 290 -36.94 -37.75 71.65
C SER A 290 -38.16 -36.83 71.76
N ASN A 291 -39.33 -37.36 71.43
CA ASN A 291 -40.61 -36.75 71.68
C ASN A 291 -41.34 -37.49 72.80
N THR A 292 -41.64 -36.81 73.90
CA THR A 292 -42.43 -37.36 75.02
C THR A 292 -43.86 -37.56 74.53
N VAL A 293 -44.22 -38.79 74.17
CA VAL A 293 -45.60 -39.17 73.84
C VAL A 293 -46.31 -39.55 75.16
N ILE A 294 -47.22 -38.71 75.57
CA ILE A 294 -48.12 -39.00 76.69
C ILE A 294 -49.20 -39.99 76.18
N MET A 295 -49.10 -41.30 76.53
CA MET A 295 -50.11 -42.28 76.18
C MET A 295 -51.15 -42.37 77.28
N PRO A 296 -52.44 -42.29 76.98
CA PRO A 296 -53.52 -42.61 77.92
C PRO A 296 -53.48 -44.08 78.30
N ALA A 297 -53.61 -44.36 79.58
CA ALA A 297 -53.44 -45.68 80.17
C ALA A 297 -54.48 -46.76 79.88
N ASN A 298 -55.38 -46.57 78.92
CA ASN A 298 -56.41 -47.54 78.55
C ASN A 298 -56.19 -48.09 77.12
N VAL A 299 -55.47 -49.19 77.08
CA VAL A 299 -55.18 -49.90 75.82
C VAL A 299 -56.36 -50.84 75.38
N ALA A 300 -57.51 -50.87 76.13
CA ALA A 300 -58.57 -51.79 75.84
C ALA A 300 -59.54 -51.31 74.74
N ASP A 301 -59.39 -50.07 74.16
CA ASP A 301 -60.41 -49.52 73.23
C ASP A 301 -59.81 -49.19 71.85
N LEU A 302 -58.86 -50.00 71.41
CA LEU A 302 -58.34 -49.92 70.04
C LEU A 302 -59.35 -50.33 68.94
N GLY A 303 -60.44 -50.98 69.36
CA GLY A 303 -61.51 -51.28 68.41
C GLY A 303 -62.39 -50.11 68.03
N GLY A 304 -62.48 -49.08 68.94
CA GLY A 304 -63.31 -47.87 68.68
C GLY A 304 -62.61 -46.84 67.74
N LEU A 305 -61.28 -46.81 67.68
CA LEU A 305 -60.62 -45.85 66.83
C LEU A 305 -60.53 -46.26 65.33
N ILE A 306 -60.69 -47.55 65.04
CA ILE A 306 -60.71 -48.04 63.67
C ILE A 306 -62.10 -47.78 63.06
N SER A 307 -63.16 -47.70 63.85
CA SER A 307 -64.54 -47.47 63.33
C SER A 307 -64.77 -45.93 63.12
N ALA A 308 -64.06 -45.05 63.77
CA ALA A 308 -64.25 -43.60 63.59
C ALA A 308 -63.44 -43.00 62.43
N GLY A 309 -62.53 -43.73 61.80
CA GLY A 309 -61.77 -43.33 60.62
C GLY A 309 -62.40 -43.75 59.26
N LEU A 310 -63.61 -44.41 59.29
CA LEU A 310 -64.28 -44.90 58.14
C LEU A 310 -65.76 -44.36 58.02
N SER A 311 -65.94 -43.14 58.53
CA SER A 311 -67.16 -42.40 58.26
C SER A 311 -66.91 -41.05 57.59
#